data_d0bcb6b530cfa3532b51e8b55177fb4f
#
_entry.id   d0bcb6b530cfa3532b51e8b55177fb4f
#
_cell.length_a   1.000
_cell.length_b   1.000
_cell.length_c   1.000
_cell.angle_alpha   90.00
_cell.angle_beta   90.00
_cell.angle_gamma   90.00
#
_symmetry.space_group_name_H-M   'P 1'
#
loop_
_entity.id
_entity.type
_entity.pdbx_description
1 polymer ?
#
loop_
_entity_poly.entity_id
_entity_poly.type
_entity_poly.pdbx_seq_one_letter_code
_entity_poly.pdbx_strand_id
1 'polypeptide(L)'
;MKKIVLLALCTLLIGPCLSCAQQKGGESQGGNDTSAEEREEAKTDSLSILVAGDLMQHSPQINAARSGNGYDYKECFRLVKPEISAADLAIANFEVTLGGPPYKGYPCFSAPDEYLRDIIDAGFDILTTGNNHCLDSHQKGLERTIMMMDSLKVPHLGTYKDAAERERNYPLLVEKNGFRIALLNFTYATNGLRVKEPNIVNYIDTVQIAGDIEKAKGMSPDLIIALPHWGIEYALKPAKPDKDLADWLFSRGVDHIIGGHPHVLQPMERRNATAENGGNVLVYSLGNYLSNQYKDNTVGGGMVRLDFVKEGGKVKLTKCGYMLTYCSRPQNSGKRNYRIVPVEMDDELNQQDKNIRNKFVNTATKLFEKYNVDFGRY
;
A
#
# COMPACT_ATOMS: atom_id res chain seq x y z
N MET A 1 41.92 -14.21 28.02
CA MET A 1 43.13 -13.39 28.06
C MET A 1 42.86 -12.04 27.45
N LYS A 2 43.03 -11.02 28.33
CA LYS A 2 43.33 -9.59 28.09
C LYS A 2 42.58 -8.77 27.02
N LYS A 3 41.74 -7.92 27.54
CA LYS A 3 41.42 -6.49 27.40
C LYS A 3 42.51 -5.66 26.69
N ILE A 4 42.10 -4.74 25.78
CA ILE A 4 42.71 -3.40 25.74
C ILE A 4 41.61 -2.41 25.36
N VAL A 5 41.40 -1.44 26.28
CA VAL A 5 40.64 -0.19 26.14
C VAL A 5 41.65 0.87 25.74
N LEU A 6 41.33 1.72 24.79
CA LEU A 6 42.07 2.97 24.58
C LEU A 6 41.11 4.15 24.49
N LEU A 7 41.13 4.93 25.58
CA LEU A 7 40.58 6.30 25.64
C LEU A 7 41.66 7.23 25.04
N ALA A 8 41.24 8.18 24.23
CA ALA A 8 42.07 9.36 23.94
C ALA A 8 41.23 10.62 24.16
N LEU A 9 41.60 11.29 25.22
CA LEU A 9 41.26 12.68 25.56
C LEU A 9 42.13 13.61 24.69
N CYS A 10 41.57 14.67 24.13
CA CYS A 10 42.34 15.84 23.73
C CYS A 10 41.61 17.14 24.06
N THR A 11 42.33 17.94 24.74
CA THR A 11 42.11 19.12 25.55
C THR A 11 41.84 20.40 24.74
N LEU A 12 41.08 21.29 25.38
CA LEU A 12 40.86 22.71 25.07
C LEU A 12 42.19 23.49 24.95
N LEU A 13 42.19 24.47 24.07
CA LEU A 13 43.02 25.66 24.19
C LEU A 13 42.19 26.92 23.91
N ILE A 14 42.07 27.73 24.96
CA ILE A 14 41.51 29.09 24.98
C ILE A 14 42.68 30.04 24.84
N GLY A 15 42.55 31.09 24.07
CA GLY A 15 43.45 32.19 24.08
C GLY A 15 42.78 33.50 23.62
N PRO A 16 42.82 34.54 24.46
CA PRO A 16 42.19 35.82 24.12
C PRO A 16 43.23 36.81 23.55
N CYS A 17 42.79 37.70 22.71
CA CYS A 17 43.53 38.95 22.42
C CYS A 17 42.57 40.16 22.42
N LEU A 18 42.76 40.97 23.44
CA LEU A 18 42.31 42.36 23.50
C LEU A 18 43.31 43.28 22.76
N SER A 19 42.83 44.29 22.05
CA SER A 19 43.44 45.61 22.03
C SER A 19 42.50 46.64 21.39
N CYS A 20 42.02 47.49 22.17
CA CYS A 20 41.94 48.94 22.35
C CYS A 20 41.95 49.88 21.11
N ALA A 21 40.85 50.55 20.98
CA ALA A 21 40.56 52.00 21.01
C ALA A 21 41.23 52.95 19.99
N GLN A 22 40.38 53.71 19.29
CA GLN A 22 40.27 55.16 19.46
C GLN A 22 39.11 55.76 18.67
N GLN A 23 38.43 56.71 19.34
CA GLN A 23 37.31 57.54 18.86
C GLN A 23 37.79 58.59 17.83
N LYS A 24 36.89 58.96 16.88
CA LYS A 24 36.52 60.36 16.61
C LYS A 24 35.26 60.43 15.76
N GLY A 25 34.38 61.33 16.14
CA GLY A 25 33.02 61.57 15.81
C GLY A 25 32.74 62.14 14.40
N GLY A 26 31.47 62.16 14.11
CA GLY A 26 30.88 62.82 12.92
C GLY A 26 29.43 62.39 12.73
N GLU A 27 28.55 63.31 12.80
CA GLU A 27 27.10 63.43 12.81
C GLU A 27 26.31 62.56 11.83
N SER A 28 25.16 62.02 12.32
CA SER A 28 23.78 62.14 11.79
C SER A 28 23.52 61.90 10.32
N GLN A 29 22.77 60.84 10.02
CA GLN A 29 21.47 60.93 9.34
C GLN A 29 20.80 59.59 9.28
N GLY A 30 19.46 59.60 9.44
CA GLY A 30 18.61 58.42 9.56
C GLY A 30 18.68 57.45 8.38
N GLY A 31 18.84 56.20 8.69
CA GLY A 31 18.71 55.11 7.78
C GLY A 31 17.66 54.14 8.35
N ASN A 32 16.59 53.99 7.63
CA ASN A 32 15.55 52.98 7.84
C ASN A 32 16.19 51.64 8.11
N ASP A 33 16.00 51.15 9.30
CA ASP A 33 16.25 49.76 9.69
C ASP A 33 15.06 48.96 9.16
N THR A 34 15.10 48.59 7.88
CA THR A 34 14.28 47.52 7.33
C THR A 34 14.99 46.22 7.70
N SER A 35 14.64 45.68 8.89
CA SER A 35 14.86 44.28 9.19
C SER A 35 14.14 43.48 8.09
N ALA A 36 14.89 43.01 7.11
CA ALA A 36 14.45 41.95 6.22
C ALA A 36 14.29 40.71 7.12
N GLU A 37 13.06 40.46 7.57
CA GLU A 37 12.70 39.15 8.05
C GLU A 37 13.01 38.19 6.90
N GLU A 38 14.10 37.45 7.01
CA GLU A 38 14.33 36.27 6.21
C GLU A 38 13.11 35.36 6.48
N ARG A 39 12.15 35.36 5.55
CA ARG A 39 11.11 34.36 5.51
C ARG A 39 11.82 33.04 5.27
N GLU A 40 11.99 32.24 6.32
CA GLU A 40 12.35 30.84 6.20
C GLU A 40 11.38 30.23 5.18
N GLU A 41 11.88 29.86 3.99
CA GLU A 41 11.05 29.17 3.00
C GLU A 41 10.51 27.92 3.66
N ALA A 42 9.17 27.84 3.80
CA ALA A 42 8.52 26.72 4.45
C ALA A 42 8.92 25.43 3.71
N LYS A 43 9.56 24.54 4.42
CA LYS A 43 9.98 23.23 3.89
C LYS A 43 8.74 22.52 3.31
N THR A 44 8.81 22.18 2.03
CA THR A 44 7.77 21.45 1.32
C THR A 44 8.22 20.00 1.13
N ASP A 45 7.51 19.08 1.78
CA ASP A 45 7.72 17.66 1.62
C ASP A 45 6.70 17.09 0.61
N SER A 46 7.08 16.08 -0.18
CA SER A 46 6.20 15.38 -1.12
C SER A 46 6.21 13.89 -0.90
N LEU A 47 5.06 13.24 -1.15
CA LEU A 47 4.89 11.80 -0.98
C LEU A 47 3.97 11.26 -2.06
N SER A 48 4.37 10.18 -2.72
CA SER A 48 3.53 9.39 -3.62
C SER A 48 3.24 8.02 -3.01
N ILE A 49 1.96 7.67 -2.87
CA ILE A 49 1.51 6.35 -2.41
C ILE A 49 0.83 5.63 -3.57
N LEU A 50 1.26 4.40 -3.84
CA LEU A 50 0.65 3.51 -4.82
C LEU A 50 0.04 2.32 -4.07
N VAL A 51 -1.23 1.99 -4.39
CA VAL A 51 -1.89 0.79 -3.86
C VAL A 51 -2.39 -0.06 -5.02
N ALA A 52 -1.98 -1.34 -5.04
CA ALA A 52 -2.40 -2.32 -6.03
C ALA A 52 -3.45 -3.29 -5.46
N GLY A 53 -4.21 -3.93 -6.35
CA GLY A 53 -5.24 -4.91 -6.00
C GLY A 53 -4.71 -6.25 -5.50
N ASP A 54 -5.54 -7.29 -5.61
CA ASP A 54 -5.33 -8.59 -4.98
C ASP A 54 -4.21 -9.40 -5.65
N LEU A 55 -3.21 -9.81 -4.87
CA LEU A 55 -2.11 -10.69 -5.26
C LEU A 55 -2.43 -12.13 -4.83
N MET A 56 -2.95 -12.91 -5.77
CA MET A 56 -3.35 -14.30 -5.56
C MET A 56 -2.36 -15.30 -6.19
N GLN A 57 -2.39 -16.56 -5.77
CA GLN A 57 -1.50 -17.60 -6.28
C GLN A 57 -2.23 -18.92 -6.51
N HIS A 58 -2.82 -19.10 -7.69
CA HIS A 58 -3.50 -20.34 -8.08
C HIS A 58 -2.52 -21.40 -8.57
N SER A 59 -2.94 -22.69 -8.56
CA SER A 59 -2.09 -23.79 -9.01
C SER A 59 -1.51 -23.62 -10.42
N PRO A 60 -2.24 -23.09 -11.43
CA PRO A 60 -1.63 -22.80 -12.74
C PRO A 60 -0.51 -21.76 -12.69
N GLN A 61 -0.59 -20.76 -11.79
CA GLN A 61 0.46 -19.76 -11.60
C GLN A 61 1.70 -20.39 -10.95
N ILE A 62 1.52 -21.24 -9.94
CA ILE A 62 2.61 -22.01 -9.31
C ILE A 62 3.33 -22.85 -10.37
N ASN A 63 2.56 -23.57 -11.21
CA ASN A 63 3.14 -24.41 -12.26
C ASN A 63 3.88 -23.59 -13.33
N ALA A 64 3.34 -22.45 -13.75
CA ALA A 64 3.95 -21.56 -14.73
C ALA A 64 5.28 -20.93 -14.24
N ALA A 65 5.36 -20.67 -12.93
CA ALA A 65 6.52 -20.08 -12.30
C ALA A 65 7.68 -21.08 -12.02
N ARG A 66 7.50 -22.39 -12.23
CA ARG A 66 8.56 -23.38 -11.99
C ARG A 66 9.83 -23.04 -12.76
N SER A 67 10.97 -22.99 -12.07
CA SER A 67 12.28 -22.66 -12.66
C SER A 67 13.39 -23.43 -11.95
N GLY A 68 14.02 -24.37 -12.65
CA GLY A 68 15.00 -25.29 -12.04
C GLY A 68 14.36 -26.05 -10.86
N ASN A 69 14.99 -25.95 -9.69
CA ASN A 69 14.52 -26.58 -8.46
C ASN A 69 13.60 -25.66 -7.61
N GLY A 70 13.26 -24.46 -8.09
CA GLY A 70 12.45 -23.46 -7.37
C GLY A 70 11.41 -22.80 -8.27
N TYR A 71 11.13 -21.54 -8.00
CA TYR A 71 10.11 -20.75 -8.68
C TYR A 71 10.65 -19.35 -9.02
N ASP A 72 10.12 -18.75 -10.09
CA ASP A 72 10.48 -17.40 -10.55
C ASP A 72 9.22 -16.66 -11.01
N TYR A 73 8.88 -15.58 -10.33
CA TYR A 73 7.72 -14.73 -10.61
C TYR A 73 8.09 -13.35 -11.15
N LYS A 74 9.38 -13.07 -11.39
CA LYS A 74 9.85 -11.74 -11.83
C LYS A 74 9.19 -11.29 -13.12
N GLU A 75 8.99 -12.22 -14.07
CA GLU A 75 8.29 -11.89 -15.32
C GLU A 75 6.84 -11.44 -15.09
N CYS A 76 6.19 -11.89 -13.99
CA CYS A 76 4.84 -11.45 -13.66
C CYS A 76 4.76 -9.93 -13.46
N PHE A 77 5.81 -9.33 -12.90
CA PHE A 77 5.86 -7.93 -12.51
C PHE A 77 6.68 -7.04 -13.46
N ARG A 78 7.39 -7.61 -14.41
CA ARG A 78 8.36 -6.89 -15.26
C ARG A 78 7.82 -5.60 -15.87
N LEU A 79 6.58 -5.61 -16.35
CA LEU A 79 5.98 -4.48 -17.07
C LEU A 79 5.44 -3.40 -16.13
N VAL A 80 5.14 -3.75 -14.88
CA VAL A 80 4.59 -2.83 -13.87
C VAL A 80 5.63 -2.41 -12.83
N LYS A 81 6.78 -3.09 -12.77
CA LYS A 81 7.86 -2.76 -11.84
C LYS A 81 8.32 -1.30 -11.91
N PRO A 82 8.47 -0.67 -13.10
CA PRO A 82 8.84 0.75 -13.18
C PRO A 82 7.85 1.66 -12.45
N GLU A 83 6.55 1.41 -12.59
CA GLU A 83 5.49 2.20 -11.96
C GLU A 83 5.45 1.97 -10.43
N ILE A 84 5.56 0.71 -10.00
CA ILE A 84 5.58 0.35 -8.57
C ILE A 84 6.80 1.01 -7.90
N SER A 85 7.99 0.87 -8.50
CA SER A 85 9.25 1.39 -7.94
C SER A 85 9.37 2.92 -8.01
N ALA A 86 8.55 3.59 -8.82
CA ALA A 86 8.52 5.06 -8.91
C ALA A 86 7.69 5.71 -7.80
N ALA A 87 6.88 4.93 -7.07
CA ALA A 87 6.18 5.44 -5.89
C ALA A 87 7.12 5.47 -4.67
N ASP A 88 6.93 6.46 -3.80
CA ASP A 88 7.66 6.50 -2.54
C ASP A 88 7.23 5.39 -1.58
N LEU A 89 5.97 4.98 -1.66
CA LEU A 89 5.40 3.90 -0.86
C LEU A 89 4.42 3.09 -1.71
N ALA A 90 4.72 1.80 -1.93
CA ALA A 90 3.88 0.88 -2.69
C ALA A 90 3.28 -0.21 -1.78
N ILE A 91 1.95 -0.38 -1.85
CA ILE A 91 1.18 -1.29 -1.00
C ILE A 91 0.39 -2.26 -1.87
N ALA A 92 0.25 -3.53 -1.46
CA ALA A 92 -0.64 -4.50 -2.11
C ALA A 92 -1.30 -5.45 -1.10
N ASN A 93 -2.42 -6.06 -1.51
CA ASN A 93 -3.08 -7.10 -0.73
C ASN A 93 -2.44 -8.47 -1.04
N PHE A 94 -1.79 -9.08 -0.04
CA PHE A 94 -1.18 -10.41 -0.14
C PHE A 94 -2.22 -11.48 0.22
N GLU A 95 -3.00 -11.92 -0.79
CA GLU A 95 -4.18 -12.75 -0.59
C GLU A 95 -3.87 -14.26 -0.75
N VAL A 96 -2.87 -14.70 -0.02
CA VAL A 96 -2.43 -16.10 0.08
C VAL A 96 -1.74 -16.33 1.42
N THR A 97 -1.46 -17.62 1.74
CA THR A 97 -0.52 -17.95 2.82
C THR A 97 0.80 -18.48 2.28
N LEU A 98 1.85 -18.43 3.08
CA LEU A 98 3.13 -19.09 2.86
C LEU A 98 3.21 -20.32 3.77
N GLY A 99 2.29 -21.27 3.58
CA GLY A 99 2.18 -22.47 4.44
C GLY A 99 3.32 -23.49 4.28
N GLY A 100 4.21 -23.29 3.29
CA GLY A 100 5.23 -24.24 2.91
C GLY A 100 4.70 -25.35 1.98
N PRO A 101 5.56 -26.29 1.55
CA PRO A 101 5.14 -27.38 0.69
C PRO A 101 4.21 -28.39 1.43
N PRO A 102 3.31 -29.07 0.72
CA PRO A 102 3.05 -28.93 -0.71
C PRO A 102 2.32 -27.62 -1.04
N TYR A 103 2.83 -26.89 -2.05
CA TYR A 103 2.20 -25.65 -2.49
C TYR A 103 0.86 -25.91 -3.17
N LYS A 104 -0.12 -25.02 -2.95
CA LYS A 104 -1.51 -25.20 -3.37
C LYS A 104 -2.12 -23.89 -3.85
N GLY A 105 -2.99 -23.99 -4.84
CA GLY A 105 -3.93 -22.93 -5.19
C GLY A 105 -5.27 -23.08 -4.49
N TYR A 106 -6.32 -22.45 -5.11
CA TYR A 106 -7.68 -22.52 -4.61
C TYR A 106 -8.13 -23.98 -4.31
N PRO A 107 -8.90 -24.22 -3.23
CA PRO A 107 -9.49 -23.24 -2.31
C PRO A 107 -8.60 -22.85 -1.12
N CYS A 108 -7.47 -23.50 -0.90
CA CYS A 108 -6.60 -23.27 0.26
C CYS A 108 -5.18 -22.92 -0.23
N PHE A 109 -4.91 -21.64 -0.40
CA PHE A 109 -3.66 -21.15 -0.96
C PHE A 109 -2.45 -21.41 -0.04
N SER A 110 -1.39 -21.96 -0.62
CA SER A 110 -0.05 -22.03 -0.03
C SER A 110 0.97 -21.74 -1.11
N ALA A 111 1.46 -20.51 -1.18
CA ALA A 111 2.39 -20.04 -2.21
C ALA A 111 3.84 -20.43 -1.89
N PRO A 112 4.70 -20.60 -2.92
CA PRO A 112 6.15 -20.65 -2.74
C PRO A 112 6.70 -19.34 -2.16
N ASP A 113 7.78 -19.44 -1.38
CA ASP A 113 8.41 -18.27 -0.74
C ASP A 113 8.98 -17.28 -1.77
N GLU A 114 9.36 -17.77 -2.94
CA GLU A 114 9.83 -16.95 -4.05
C GLU A 114 8.76 -15.96 -4.51
N TYR A 115 7.47 -16.29 -4.36
CA TYR A 115 6.39 -15.36 -4.68
C TYR A 115 6.47 -14.08 -3.86
N LEU A 116 6.67 -14.19 -2.55
CA LEU A 116 6.87 -13.02 -1.68
C LEU A 116 8.15 -12.25 -2.06
N ARG A 117 9.26 -12.96 -2.31
CA ARG A 117 10.52 -12.31 -2.68
C ARG A 117 10.41 -11.51 -3.96
N ASP A 118 9.72 -12.05 -4.96
CA ASP A 118 9.56 -11.40 -6.27
C ASP A 118 8.55 -10.25 -6.23
N ILE A 119 7.56 -10.28 -5.32
CA ILE A 119 6.68 -9.13 -5.00
C ILE A 119 7.51 -7.98 -4.41
N ILE A 120 8.40 -8.27 -3.46
CA ILE A 120 9.31 -7.27 -2.87
C ILE A 120 10.26 -6.72 -3.93
N ASP A 121 10.87 -7.60 -4.75
CA ASP A 121 11.75 -7.19 -5.86
C ASP A 121 11.01 -6.32 -6.88
N ALA A 122 9.71 -6.50 -7.06
CA ALA A 122 8.90 -5.63 -7.91
C ALA A 122 8.74 -4.20 -7.36
N GLY A 123 9.05 -3.97 -6.07
CA GLY A 123 9.05 -2.65 -5.44
C GLY A 123 7.93 -2.43 -4.44
N PHE A 124 7.16 -3.45 -4.05
CA PHE A 124 6.18 -3.32 -2.98
C PHE A 124 6.86 -3.23 -1.61
N ASP A 125 6.53 -2.17 -0.87
CA ASP A 125 7.10 -1.87 0.45
C ASP A 125 6.28 -2.48 1.59
N ILE A 126 4.94 -2.54 1.45
CA ILE A 126 4.01 -2.96 2.50
C ILE A 126 2.99 -3.94 1.94
N LEU A 127 2.66 -4.98 2.71
CA LEU A 127 1.65 -5.96 2.35
C LEU A 127 0.53 -6.03 3.38
N THR A 128 -0.73 -5.99 2.94
CA THR A 128 -1.87 -6.29 3.81
C THR A 128 -2.10 -7.79 3.83
N THR A 129 -2.37 -8.34 5.02
CA THR A 129 -2.57 -9.76 5.26
C THR A 129 -3.94 -10.09 5.88
N GLY A 130 -4.68 -9.06 6.31
CA GLY A 130 -6.06 -9.21 6.80
C GLY A 130 -7.03 -9.38 5.62
N ASN A 131 -7.15 -10.62 5.12
CA ASN A 131 -8.04 -11.02 4.04
C ASN A 131 -8.67 -12.37 4.32
N ASN A 132 -9.63 -12.82 3.48
CA ASN A 132 -10.34 -14.06 3.69
C ASN A 132 -9.49 -15.32 3.50
N HIS A 133 -8.31 -15.22 2.85
CA HIS A 133 -7.37 -16.32 2.60
C HIS A 133 -6.21 -16.38 3.62
N CYS A 134 -6.16 -15.51 4.61
CA CYS A 134 -5.04 -15.45 5.56
C CYS A 134 -4.92 -16.69 6.47
N LEU A 135 -5.96 -17.53 6.56
CA LEU A 135 -5.98 -18.80 7.32
C LEU A 135 -5.98 -20.05 6.45
N ASP A 136 -5.80 -19.98 5.14
CA ASP A 136 -5.90 -21.12 4.22
C ASP A 136 -4.97 -22.29 4.59
N SER A 137 -3.81 -22.00 5.13
CA SER A 137 -2.88 -23.00 5.68
C SER A 137 -2.98 -23.08 7.22
N HIS A 138 -4.14 -22.73 7.78
CA HIS A 138 -4.44 -22.69 9.21
C HIS A 138 -3.48 -21.81 10.02
N GLN A 139 -3.46 -21.98 11.35
CA GLN A 139 -2.63 -21.23 12.27
C GLN A 139 -1.13 -21.26 11.90
N LYS A 140 -0.60 -22.45 11.60
CA LYS A 140 0.80 -22.63 11.19
C LYS A 140 1.15 -21.84 9.92
N GLY A 141 0.22 -21.79 8.98
CA GLY A 141 0.40 -21.01 7.74
C GLY A 141 0.38 -19.52 7.99
N LEU A 142 -0.52 -19.03 8.84
CA LEU A 142 -0.56 -17.61 9.24
C LEU A 142 0.76 -17.22 9.94
N GLU A 143 1.19 -17.99 10.95
CA GLU A 143 2.44 -17.73 11.69
C GLU A 143 3.67 -17.76 10.77
N ARG A 144 3.71 -18.73 9.82
CA ARG A 144 4.81 -18.83 8.87
C ARG A 144 4.82 -17.67 7.88
N THR A 145 3.64 -17.21 7.45
CA THR A 145 3.54 -16.04 6.57
C THR A 145 4.11 -14.80 7.26
N ILE A 146 3.73 -14.55 8.51
CA ILE A 146 4.28 -13.46 9.33
C ILE A 146 5.80 -13.62 9.48
N MET A 147 6.27 -14.82 9.85
CA MET A 147 7.71 -15.09 10.02
C MET A 147 8.50 -14.83 8.73
N MET A 148 7.96 -15.19 7.57
CA MET A 148 8.63 -14.94 6.28
C MET A 148 8.69 -13.45 5.97
N MET A 149 7.62 -12.69 6.22
CA MET A 149 7.61 -11.23 6.04
C MET A 149 8.59 -10.54 7.01
N ASP A 150 8.60 -10.94 8.29
CA ASP A 150 9.56 -10.45 9.29
C ASP A 150 11.01 -10.72 8.86
N SER A 151 11.30 -11.94 8.38
CA SER A 151 12.66 -12.33 7.97
C SER A 151 13.18 -11.52 6.78
N LEU A 152 12.27 -11.08 5.91
CA LEU A 152 12.57 -10.23 4.76
C LEU A 152 12.41 -8.74 5.09
N LYS A 153 12.06 -8.39 6.33
CA LYS A 153 11.85 -7.03 6.83
C LYS A 153 10.77 -6.27 6.03
N VAL A 154 9.72 -6.98 5.62
CA VAL A 154 8.58 -6.38 4.94
C VAL A 154 7.53 -5.99 5.97
N PRO A 155 7.23 -4.71 6.14
CA PRO A 155 6.12 -4.26 6.93
C PRO A 155 4.81 -4.89 6.45
N HIS A 156 4.01 -5.40 7.37
CA HIS A 156 2.73 -6.02 7.07
C HIS A 156 1.72 -5.74 8.18
N LEU A 157 0.44 -5.83 7.84
CA LEU A 157 -0.63 -5.54 8.78
C LEU A 157 -1.87 -6.36 8.46
N GLY A 158 -2.66 -6.66 9.51
CA GLY A 158 -3.95 -7.38 9.40
C GLY A 158 -3.98 -8.71 10.13
N THR A 159 -2.82 -9.39 10.27
CA THR A 159 -2.69 -10.66 11.00
C THR A 159 -1.48 -10.60 11.94
N TYR A 160 -1.57 -11.25 13.11
CA TYR A 160 -0.54 -11.21 14.16
C TYR A 160 -0.43 -12.55 14.87
N LYS A 161 0.76 -12.86 15.37
CA LYS A 161 1.05 -14.08 16.15
C LYS A 161 0.33 -14.08 17.50
N ASP A 162 0.21 -12.88 18.10
CA ASP A 162 -0.44 -12.71 19.40
C ASP A 162 -0.87 -11.24 19.65
N ALA A 163 -1.56 -11.02 20.77
CA ALA A 163 -2.03 -9.69 21.17
C ALA A 163 -0.89 -8.68 21.42
N ALA A 164 0.25 -9.15 21.92
CA ALA A 164 1.39 -8.28 22.20
C ALA A 164 2.04 -7.80 20.89
N GLU A 165 2.13 -8.66 19.87
CA GLU A 165 2.59 -8.25 18.54
C GLU A 165 1.63 -7.26 17.89
N ARG A 166 0.29 -7.52 17.94
CA ARG A 166 -0.70 -6.58 17.44
C ARG A 166 -0.62 -5.23 18.13
N GLU A 167 -0.50 -5.24 19.46
CA GLU A 167 -0.42 -3.99 20.23
C GLU A 167 0.81 -3.14 19.86
N ARG A 168 1.94 -3.75 19.59
CA ARG A 168 3.16 -3.04 19.16
C ARG A 168 3.11 -2.54 17.73
N ASN A 169 2.50 -3.31 16.81
CA ASN A 169 2.64 -3.12 15.38
C ASN A 169 1.38 -2.60 14.69
N TYR A 170 0.26 -2.40 15.43
CA TYR A 170 -0.99 -1.95 14.84
C TYR A 170 -1.65 -0.83 15.66
N PRO A 171 -2.15 0.23 15.01
CA PRO A 171 -2.02 0.55 13.57
C PRO A 171 -0.57 0.61 13.10
N LEU A 172 -0.31 0.25 11.82
CA LEU A 172 1.04 0.34 11.28
C LEU A 172 1.38 1.80 10.97
N LEU A 173 2.31 2.38 11.73
CA LEU A 173 2.82 3.72 11.47
C LEU A 173 4.04 3.65 10.55
N VAL A 174 3.99 4.38 9.45
CA VAL A 174 5.06 4.49 8.46
C VAL A 174 5.54 5.94 8.41
N GLU A 175 6.85 6.13 8.46
CA GLU A 175 7.48 7.44 8.28
C GLU A 175 8.22 7.47 6.95
N LYS A 176 7.82 8.36 6.05
CA LYS A 176 8.41 8.47 4.70
C LYS A 176 8.38 9.92 4.23
N ASN A 177 9.50 10.42 3.74
CA ASN A 177 9.63 11.78 3.15
C ASN A 177 9.00 12.88 4.04
N GLY A 178 9.20 12.81 5.36
CA GLY A 178 8.64 13.79 6.29
C GLY A 178 7.15 13.61 6.65
N PHE A 179 6.48 12.60 6.08
CA PHE A 179 5.10 12.22 6.41
C PHE A 179 5.07 11.08 7.44
N ARG A 180 4.02 11.09 8.25
CA ARG A 180 3.63 10.03 9.19
C ARG A 180 2.29 9.45 8.75
N ILE A 181 2.26 8.20 8.31
CA ILE A 181 1.07 7.56 7.76
C ILE A 181 0.66 6.41 8.68
N ALA A 182 -0.55 6.45 9.23
CA ALA A 182 -1.13 5.32 9.96
C ALA A 182 -1.98 4.47 9.02
N LEU A 183 -1.65 3.19 8.89
CA LEU A 183 -2.35 2.24 8.03
C LEU A 183 -3.21 1.29 8.88
N LEU A 184 -4.45 1.08 8.43
CA LEU A 184 -5.42 0.15 8.98
C LEU A 184 -5.78 -0.91 7.94
N ASN A 185 -5.82 -2.19 8.34
CA ASN A 185 -6.30 -3.28 7.49
C ASN A 185 -7.14 -4.25 8.31
N PHE A 186 -8.28 -4.65 7.77
CA PHE A 186 -9.23 -5.57 8.37
C PHE A 186 -10.06 -6.30 7.31
N THR A 187 -10.56 -7.49 7.63
CA THR A 187 -11.31 -8.36 6.70
C THR A 187 -12.71 -8.69 7.21
N TYR A 188 -13.62 -8.95 6.27
CA TYR A 188 -14.99 -9.38 6.59
C TYR A 188 -15.07 -10.79 7.15
N ALA A 189 -14.15 -11.69 6.78
CA ALA A 189 -14.15 -13.09 7.17
C ALA A 189 -12.83 -13.79 6.84
N THR A 190 -12.78 -15.10 7.13
CA THR A 190 -11.66 -16.00 6.85
C THR A 190 -12.16 -17.34 6.27
N ASN A 191 -13.07 -17.27 5.29
CA ASN A 191 -13.63 -18.44 4.57
C ASN A 191 -14.15 -19.55 5.48
N GLY A 192 -14.78 -19.17 6.61
CA GLY A 192 -15.31 -20.12 7.60
C GLY A 192 -14.26 -20.75 8.51
N LEU A 193 -12.98 -20.48 8.32
CA LEU A 193 -11.93 -20.89 9.23
C LEU A 193 -11.89 -19.95 10.44
N ARG A 194 -11.78 -20.51 11.64
CA ARG A 194 -11.66 -19.70 12.86
C ARG A 194 -10.21 -19.50 13.22
N VAL A 195 -9.83 -18.25 13.45
CA VAL A 195 -8.56 -17.95 14.11
C VAL A 195 -8.57 -18.52 15.53
N LYS A 196 -7.46 -19.09 15.97
CA LYS A 196 -7.30 -19.65 17.31
C LYS A 196 -6.26 -18.82 18.06
N GLU A 197 -6.50 -18.63 19.34
CA GLU A 197 -5.49 -18.03 20.22
C GLU A 197 -4.16 -18.84 20.15
N PRO A 198 -3.01 -18.13 20.23
CA PRO A 198 -2.87 -16.69 20.49
C PRO A 198 -2.99 -15.81 19.25
N ASN A 199 -3.17 -16.37 18.03
CA ASN A 199 -3.16 -15.61 16.78
C ASN A 199 -4.35 -14.64 16.68
N ILE A 200 -4.16 -13.55 15.98
CA ILE A 200 -5.16 -12.53 15.75
C ILE A 200 -5.28 -12.23 14.26
N VAL A 201 -6.51 -12.09 13.79
CA VAL A 201 -6.89 -11.52 12.51
C VAL A 201 -7.74 -10.29 12.81
N ASN A 202 -7.45 -9.17 12.16
CA ASN A 202 -8.31 -7.99 12.28
C ASN A 202 -9.58 -8.19 11.45
N TYR A 203 -10.69 -8.39 12.11
CA TYR A 203 -12.01 -8.46 11.48
C TYR A 203 -12.69 -7.09 11.41
N ILE A 204 -13.70 -6.97 10.53
CA ILE A 204 -14.62 -5.83 10.53
C ILE A 204 -15.47 -5.89 11.80
N ASP A 205 -15.01 -5.18 12.82
CA ASP A 205 -15.70 -4.91 14.08
C ASP A 205 -15.58 -3.42 14.36
N THR A 206 -16.70 -2.70 14.30
CA THR A 206 -16.71 -1.24 14.43
C THR A 206 -16.26 -0.75 15.82
N VAL A 207 -16.43 -1.57 16.87
CA VAL A 207 -15.94 -1.22 18.22
C VAL A 207 -14.41 -1.30 18.25
N GLN A 208 -13.84 -2.37 17.72
CA GLN A 208 -12.40 -2.54 17.66
C GLN A 208 -11.77 -1.51 16.72
N ILE A 209 -12.32 -1.33 15.52
CA ILE A 209 -11.82 -0.36 14.54
C ILE A 209 -11.87 1.06 15.11
N ALA A 210 -12.92 1.43 15.87
CA ALA A 210 -12.97 2.73 16.55
C ALA A 210 -11.79 2.91 17.51
N GLY A 211 -11.49 1.91 18.33
CA GLY A 211 -10.32 1.93 19.22
C GLY A 211 -9.00 2.04 18.45
N ASP A 212 -8.86 1.31 17.36
CA ASP A 212 -7.68 1.36 16.50
C ASP A 212 -7.51 2.74 15.84
N ILE A 213 -8.58 3.40 15.41
CA ILE A 213 -8.55 4.76 14.86
C ILE A 213 -8.11 5.76 15.94
N GLU A 214 -8.64 5.66 17.17
CA GLU A 214 -8.23 6.55 18.27
C GLU A 214 -6.74 6.30 18.64
N LYS A 215 -6.29 5.06 18.62
CA LYS A 215 -4.86 4.72 18.77
C LYS A 215 -4.02 5.34 17.65
N ALA A 216 -4.47 5.24 16.38
CA ALA A 216 -3.81 5.89 15.25
C ALA A 216 -3.67 7.40 15.46
N LYS A 217 -4.75 8.08 15.84
CA LYS A 217 -4.74 9.54 16.14
C LYS A 217 -3.74 9.89 17.25
N GLY A 218 -3.65 9.04 18.28
CA GLY A 218 -2.68 9.19 19.38
C GLY A 218 -1.21 9.12 18.92
N MET A 219 -0.95 8.54 17.74
CA MET A 219 0.38 8.50 17.12
C MET A 219 0.72 9.79 16.37
N SER A 220 -0.18 10.76 16.30
CA SER A 220 -0.03 12.03 15.57
C SER A 220 0.35 11.82 14.09
N PRO A 221 -0.42 11.05 13.32
CA PRO A 221 -0.17 10.86 11.89
C PRO A 221 -0.60 12.09 11.10
N ASP A 222 0.02 12.26 9.93
CA ASP A 222 -0.42 13.21 8.91
C ASP A 222 -1.59 12.67 8.09
N LEU A 223 -1.67 11.33 7.94
CA LEU A 223 -2.69 10.61 7.19
C LEU A 223 -3.07 9.32 7.90
N ILE A 224 -4.38 9.00 7.92
CA ILE A 224 -4.91 7.68 8.31
C ILE A 224 -5.54 7.05 7.07
N ILE A 225 -4.99 5.92 6.62
CA ILE A 225 -5.47 5.21 5.42
C ILE A 225 -6.00 3.84 5.83
N ALA A 226 -7.24 3.53 5.48
CA ALA A 226 -7.84 2.22 5.68
C ALA A 226 -7.75 1.38 4.39
N LEU A 227 -7.38 0.12 4.54
CA LEU A 227 -7.21 -0.87 3.49
C LEU A 227 -8.12 -2.07 3.79
N PRO A 228 -9.46 -1.91 3.68
CA PRO A 228 -10.41 -2.97 4.00
C PRO A 228 -10.43 -4.08 2.94
N HIS A 229 -10.61 -5.31 3.40
CA HIS A 229 -10.91 -6.47 2.57
C HIS A 229 -12.38 -6.85 2.79
N TRP A 230 -13.26 -6.36 1.92
CA TRP A 230 -14.70 -6.29 2.14
C TRP A 230 -15.56 -6.52 0.90
N GLY A 231 -16.87 -6.57 1.08
CA GLY A 231 -17.84 -6.60 -0.02
C GLY A 231 -18.24 -8.00 -0.45
N ILE A 232 -18.78 -8.11 -1.64
CA ILE A 232 -19.31 -9.35 -2.22
C ILE A 232 -18.50 -9.72 -3.46
N GLU A 233 -17.97 -10.95 -3.50
CA GLU A 233 -17.23 -11.46 -4.66
C GLU A 233 -17.99 -11.25 -5.97
N TYR A 234 -17.28 -10.74 -6.97
CA TYR A 234 -17.74 -10.51 -8.34
C TYR A 234 -18.84 -9.45 -8.52
N ALA A 235 -19.26 -8.78 -7.45
CA ALA A 235 -20.20 -7.68 -7.54
C ALA A 235 -19.51 -6.43 -8.08
N LEU A 236 -20.00 -5.86 -9.20
CA LEU A 236 -19.44 -4.64 -9.80
C LEU A 236 -19.76 -3.37 -9.01
N LYS A 237 -20.61 -3.45 -8.00
CA LYS A 237 -21.01 -2.31 -7.17
C LYS A 237 -20.90 -2.68 -5.70
N PRO A 238 -20.47 -1.74 -4.87
CA PRO A 238 -20.46 -1.96 -3.42
C PRO A 238 -21.88 -2.14 -2.87
N ALA A 239 -22.03 -3.06 -1.93
CA ALA A 239 -23.27 -3.24 -1.22
C ALA A 239 -23.52 -2.09 -0.22
N LYS A 240 -24.75 -1.97 0.28
CA LYS A 240 -25.07 -0.92 1.26
C LYS A 240 -24.19 -0.99 2.51
N PRO A 241 -23.93 -2.15 3.14
CA PRO A 241 -23.04 -2.21 4.30
C PRO A 241 -21.64 -1.66 4.05
N ASP A 242 -21.07 -1.87 2.83
CA ASP A 242 -19.75 -1.37 2.47
C ASP A 242 -19.74 0.16 2.39
N LYS A 243 -20.81 0.74 1.85
CA LYS A 243 -20.99 2.20 1.79
C LYS A 243 -21.17 2.81 3.17
N ASP A 244 -22.02 2.20 4.00
CA ASP A 244 -22.26 2.65 5.36
C ASP A 244 -20.96 2.60 6.20
N LEU A 245 -20.15 1.54 6.02
CA LEU A 245 -18.85 1.41 6.68
C LEU A 245 -17.85 2.46 6.19
N ALA A 246 -17.82 2.75 4.88
CA ALA A 246 -16.97 3.80 4.33
C ALA A 246 -17.31 5.17 4.90
N ASP A 247 -18.61 5.53 4.94
CA ASP A 247 -19.08 6.78 5.50
C ASP A 247 -18.77 6.89 6.99
N TRP A 248 -18.93 5.78 7.73
CA TRP A 248 -18.58 5.72 9.14
C TRP A 248 -17.06 5.89 9.36
N LEU A 249 -16.19 5.24 8.58
CA LEU A 249 -14.73 5.40 8.67
C LEU A 249 -14.31 6.86 8.45
N PHE A 250 -14.83 7.53 7.42
CA PHE A 250 -14.58 8.96 7.20
C PHE A 250 -15.08 9.82 8.38
N SER A 251 -16.27 9.51 8.93
CA SER A 251 -16.80 10.24 10.10
C SER A 251 -15.92 10.08 11.35
N ARG A 252 -15.10 9.03 11.41
CA ARG A 252 -14.13 8.76 12.48
C ARG A 252 -12.75 9.36 12.23
N GLY A 253 -12.53 10.02 11.08
CA GLY A 253 -11.28 10.70 10.75
C GLY A 253 -10.28 9.84 9.99
N VAL A 254 -10.74 8.81 9.29
CA VAL A 254 -9.94 8.16 8.24
C VAL A 254 -9.88 9.10 7.04
N ASP A 255 -8.71 9.32 6.46
CA ASP A 255 -8.52 10.25 5.34
C ASP A 255 -8.77 9.60 3.98
N HIS A 256 -8.32 8.36 3.79
CA HIS A 256 -8.48 7.63 2.53
C HIS A 256 -8.83 6.17 2.80
N ILE A 257 -9.61 5.57 1.88
CA ILE A 257 -10.05 4.18 1.95
C ILE A 257 -9.78 3.51 0.61
N ILE A 258 -9.02 2.41 0.60
CA ILE A 258 -8.71 1.66 -0.63
C ILE A 258 -8.94 0.18 -0.36
N GLY A 259 -10.06 -0.33 -0.90
CA GLY A 259 -10.56 -1.68 -0.64
C GLY A 259 -10.15 -2.72 -1.68
N GLY A 260 -10.27 -3.99 -1.28
CA GLY A 260 -10.08 -5.20 -2.08
C GLY A 260 -11.12 -6.26 -1.72
N HIS A 261 -11.00 -7.49 -2.26
CA HIS A 261 -11.85 -8.67 -2.10
C HIS A 261 -12.83 -8.96 -3.24
N PRO A 262 -13.62 -8.05 -3.81
CA PRO A 262 -14.59 -8.41 -4.85
C PRO A 262 -13.98 -9.06 -6.11
N HIS A 263 -12.66 -9.04 -6.25
CA HIS A 263 -11.91 -9.54 -7.42
C HIS A 263 -12.30 -8.89 -8.74
N VAL A 264 -13.08 -7.83 -8.68
CA VAL A 264 -13.48 -6.98 -9.80
C VAL A 264 -13.32 -5.52 -9.41
N LEU A 265 -13.10 -4.67 -10.39
CA LEU A 265 -13.09 -3.23 -10.17
C LEU A 265 -14.46 -2.76 -9.69
N GLN A 266 -14.47 -1.89 -8.69
CA GLN A 266 -15.65 -1.19 -8.22
C GLN A 266 -15.45 0.33 -8.30
N PRO A 267 -16.50 1.15 -8.18
CA PRO A 267 -16.40 2.60 -8.27
C PRO A 267 -15.34 3.22 -7.37
N MET A 268 -14.79 4.35 -7.83
CA MET A 268 -13.79 5.15 -7.15
C MET A 268 -14.29 6.59 -7.03
N GLU A 269 -14.05 7.21 -5.91
CA GLU A 269 -14.57 8.54 -5.60
C GLU A 269 -13.50 9.41 -4.95
N ARG A 270 -13.46 10.68 -5.35
CA ARG A 270 -12.78 11.73 -4.61
C ARG A 270 -13.84 12.62 -4.00
N ARG A 271 -13.92 12.63 -2.67
CA ARG A 271 -14.96 13.30 -1.90
C ARG A 271 -14.42 14.55 -1.21
N ASN A 272 -15.30 15.52 -0.93
CA ASN A 272 -15.00 16.68 -0.09
C ASN A 272 -13.72 17.44 -0.49
N ALA A 273 -13.41 17.48 -1.77
CA ALA A 273 -12.21 18.14 -2.27
C ALA A 273 -12.32 19.67 -2.09
N THR A 274 -11.35 20.25 -1.40
CA THR A 274 -11.18 21.70 -1.28
C THR A 274 -9.81 22.11 -1.84
N ALA A 275 -9.61 23.41 -2.06
CA ALA A 275 -8.31 23.93 -2.46
C ALA A 275 -7.22 23.64 -1.40
N GLU A 276 -7.61 23.43 -0.14
CA GLU A 276 -6.71 23.25 1.00
C GLU A 276 -6.31 21.81 1.22
N ASN A 277 -7.26 20.86 1.18
CA ASN A 277 -7.01 19.45 1.54
C ASN A 277 -6.89 18.51 0.33
N GLY A 278 -7.44 18.89 -0.83
CA GLY A 278 -7.47 18.04 -2.02
C GLY A 278 -8.47 16.87 -1.98
N GLY A 279 -9.20 16.67 -0.86
CA GLY A 279 -10.27 15.69 -0.72
C GLY A 279 -9.86 14.33 -0.14
N ASN A 280 -10.86 13.49 0.06
CA ASN A 280 -10.74 12.12 0.55
C ASN A 280 -10.92 11.13 -0.61
N VAL A 281 -10.07 10.13 -0.73
CA VAL A 281 -10.20 9.08 -1.76
C VAL A 281 -10.89 7.86 -1.18
N LEU A 282 -11.90 7.35 -1.92
CA LEU A 282 -12.56 6.09 -1.67
C LEU A 282 -12.47 5.21 -2.91
N VAL A 283 -11.85 4.06 -2.77
CA VAL A 283 -11.84 2.98 -3.76
C VAL A 283 -12.50 1.77 -3.13
N TYR A 284 -13.63 1.34 -3.67
CA TYR A 284 -14.31 0.18 -3.10
C TYR A 284 -13.60 -1.14 -3.40
N SER A 285 -13.05 -1.31 -4.60
CA SER A 285 -12.21 -2.46 -4.96
C SER A 285 -11.30 -2.18 -6.14
N LEU A 286 -10.04 -2.58 -6.02
CA LEU A 286 -9.04 -2.56 -7.10
C LEU A 286 -9.06 -3.81 -7.98
N GLY A 287 -9.86 -4.84 -7.63
CA GLY A 287 -9.90 -6.10 -8.36
C GLY A 287 -8.60 -6.91 -8.29
N ASN A 288 -8.47 -7.87 -9.19
CA ASN A 288 -7.31 -8.75 -9.24
C ASN A 288 -6.08 -8.06 -9.85
N TYR A 289 -4.98 -7.98 -9.10
CA TYR A 289 -3.71 -7.52 -9.66
C TYR A 289 -2.94 -8.68 -10.31
N LEU A 290 -2.82 -9.81 -9.63
CA LEU A 290 -2.27 -11.05 -10.17
C LEU A 290 -3.11 -12.25 -9.77
N SER A 291 -3.77 -12.92 -10.73
CA SER A 291 -4.72 -14.00 -10.47
C SER A 291 -4.85 -14.93 -11.68
N ASN A 292 -5.32 -16.16 -11.47
CA ASN A 292 -5.78 -17.04 -12.55
C ASN A 292 -7.29 -17.04 -12.74
N GLN A 293 -8.04 -16.17 -12.09
CA GLN A 293 -9.47 -16.04 -12.36
C GLN A 293 -9.69 -15.60 -13.82
N TYR A 294 -10.75 -16.12 -14.45
CA TYR A 294 -10.93 -16.03 -15.90
C TYR A 294 -12.31 -15.49 -16.34
N LYS A 295 -13.19 -15.20 -15.40
CA LYS A 295 -14.47 -14.51 -15.73
C LYS A 295 -14.17 -13.10 -16.24
N ASP A 296 -14.96 -12.61 -17.18
CA ASP A 296 -14.67 -11.38 -17.95
C ASP A 296 -14.19 -10.17 -17.10
N ASN A 297 -14.76 -9.97 -15.90
CA ASN A 297 -14.39 -8.83 -15.05
C ASN A 297 -13.30 -9.15 -14.02
N THR A 298 -12.82 -10.41 -13.94
CA THR A 298 -11.81 -10.83 -12.97
C THR A 298 -10.42 -11.00 -13.59
N VAL A 299 -10.29 -10.75 -14.90
CA VAL A 299 -9.03 -10.95 -15.66
C VAL A 299 -8.03 -9.82 -15.51
N GLY A 300 -8.33 -8.87 -14.67
CA GLY A 300 -7.49 -7.72 -14.38
C GLY A 300 -8.02 -6.92 -13.20
N GLY A 301 -7.35 -5.87 -12.90
CA GLY A 301 -7.65 -4.95 -11.84
C GLY A 301 -6.97 -3.61 -12.10
N GLY A 302 -6.50 -3.00 -11.06
CA GLY A 302 -5.80 -1.73 -11.17
C GLY A 302 -4.91 -1.44 -9.99
N MET A 303 -4.26 -0.32 -10.09
CA MET A 303 -3.60 0.36 -8.99
C MET A 303 -4.04 1.81 -8.97
N VAL A 304 -4.03 2.40 -7.79
CA VAL A 304 -4.28 3.82 -7.59
C VAL A 304 -3.03 4.49 -7.08
N ARG A 305 -2.83 5.74 -7.52
CA ARG A 305 -1.75 6.60 -7.05
C ARG A 305 -2.34 7.83 -6.39
N LEU A 306 -1.78 8.20 -5.25
CA LEU A 306 -2.12 9.37 -4.46
C LEU A 306 -0.84 10.17 -4.25
N ASP A 307 -0.79 11.41 -4.74
CA ASP A 307 0.35 12.31 -4.57
C ASP A 307 -0.01 13.42 -3.57
N PHE A 308 0.83 13.58 -2.56
CA PHE A 308 0.63 14.52 -1.45
C PHE A 308 1.75 15.54 -1.39
N VAL A 309 1.40 16.69 -0.87
CA VAL A 309 2.36 17.75 -0.48
C VAL A 309 2.06 18.14 0.97
N LYS A 310 3.11 18.33 1.76
CA LYS A 310 3.03 18.83 3.13
C LYS A 310 3.80 20.13 3.23
N GLU A 311 3.10 21.21 3.58
CA GLU A 311 3.65 22.55 3.71
C GLU A 311 3.16 23.17 5.03
N GLY A 312 4.09 23.64 5.86
CA GLY A 312 3.75 24.21 7.17
C GLY A 312 2.95 23.25 8.06
N GLY A 313 3.19 21.93 7.95
CA GLY A 313 2.49 20.89 8.70
C GLY A 313 1.09 20.53 8.15
N LYS A 314 0.62 21.17 7.09
CA LYS A 314 -0.66 20.86 6.43
C LYS A 314 -0.44 19.93 5.26
N VAL A 315 -1.19 18.84 5.21
CA VAL A 315 -1.16 17.85 4.12
C VAL A 315 -2.27 18.15 3.12
N LYS A 316 -1.92 18.06 1.83
CA LYS A 316 -2.84 18.22 0.71
C LYS A 316 -2.65 17.10 -0.29
N LEU A 317 -3.74 16.43 -0.67
CA LEU A 317 -3.77 15.55 -1.85
C LEU A 317 -3.75 16.44 -3.11
N THR A 318 -2.65 16.39 -3.86
CA THR A 318 -2.47 17.22 -5.06
C THR A 318 -2.94 16.52 -6.33
N LYS A 319 -2.74 15.17 -6.39
CA LYS A 319 -3.14 14.36 -7.52
C LYS A 319 -3.60 12.98 -7.04
N CYS A 320 -4.62 12.44 -7.68
CA CYS A 320 -5.03 11.04 -7.52
C CYS A 320 -5.57 10.51 -8.84
N GLY A 321 -5.44 9.19 -9.03
CA GLY A 321 -5.94 8.54 -10.21
C GLY A 321 -5.68 7.04 -10.19
N TYR A 322 -6.13 6.34 -11.25
CA TYR A 322 -5.94 4.91 -11.41
C TYR A 322 -5.23 4.55 -12.70
N MET A 323 -4.54 3.41 -12.69
CA MET A 323 -4.06 2.69 -13.86
C MET A 323 -4.73 1.32 -13.90
N LEU A 324 -5.24 0.92 -15.06
CA LEU A 324 -5.80 -0.42 -15.26
C LEU A 324 -4.71 -1.40 -15.68
N THR A 325 -4.81 -2.63 -15.18
CA THR A 325 -3.90 -3.73 -15.53
C THR A 325 -4.69 -4.96 -15.94
N TYR A 326 -4.15 -5.69 -16.90
CA TYR A 326 -4.65 -6.97 -17.38
C TYR A 326 -3.71 -8.09 -16.94
N CYS A 327 -4.23 -9.17 -16.41
CA CYS A 327 -3.45 -10.35 -16.07
C CYS A 327 -3.40 -11.29 -17.28
N SER A 328 -2.33 -11.18 -18.09
CA SER A 328 -2.07 -12.05 -19.24
C SER A 328 -1.68 -13.44 -18.75
N ARG A 329 -2.33 -14.48 -19.27
CA ARG A 329 -2.15 -15.87 -18.86
C ARG A 329 -1.42 -16.68 -19.93
N PRO A 330 -0.57 -17.65 -19.54
CA PRO A 330 0.17 -18.51 -20.49
C PRO A 330 -0.71 -19.16 -21.56
N GLN A 331 -1.92 -19.60 -21.18
CA GLN A 331 -2.85 -20.27 -22.08
C GLN A 331 -3.34 -19.36 -23.22
N ASN A 332 -3.35 -18.06 -23.01
CA ASN A 332 -3.77 -17.08 -24.01
C ASN A 332 -2.57 -16.48 -24.75
N SER A 333 -1.54 -16.13 -24.01
CA SER A 333 -0.38 -15.38 -24.51
C SER A 333 0.65 -16.24 -25.23
N GLY A 334 0.69 -17.55 -24.95
CA GLY A 334 1.79 -18.43 -25.34
C GLY A 334 3.12 -18.11 -24.64
N LYS A 335 3.12 -17.22 -23.65
CA LYS A 335 4.31 -16.95 -22.82
C LYS A 335 4.43 -17.98 -21.72
N ARG A 336 5.63 -18.09 -21.14
CA ARG A 336 5.90 -19.10 -20.09
C ARG A 336 5.15 -18.83 -18.80
N ASN A 337 5.06 -17.57 -18.40
CA ASN A 337 4.49 -17.17 -17.09
C ASN A 337 3.33 -16.16 -17.25
N TYR A 338 2.59 -15.97 -16.17
CA TYR A 338 1.63 -14.89 -16.05
C TYR A 338 2.34 -13.54 -16.10
N ARG A 339 1.65 -12.51 -16.59
CA ARG A 339 2.19 -11.15 -16.62
C ARG A 339 1.09 -10.14 -16.30
N ILE A 340 1.41 -9.21 -15.44
CA ILE A 340 0.59 -8.02 -15.21
C ILE A 340 0.96 -7.02 -16.31
N VAL A 341 0.01 -6.68 -17.18
CA VAL A 341 0.24 -5.83 -18.35
C VAL A 341 -0.61 -4.57 -18.20
N PRO A 342 -0.02 -3.36 -18.14
CA PRO A 342 -0.78 -2.12 -18.28
C PRO A 342 -1.64 -2.17 -19.54
N VAL A 343 -2.92 -1.80 -19.42
CA VAL A 343 -3.88 -2.01 -20.52
C VAL A 343 -3.55 -1.21 -21.79
N GLU A 344 -2.71 -0.21 -21.68
CA GLU A 344 -2.20 0.61 -22.79
C GLU A 344 -1.04 -0.02 -23.57
N MET A 345 -0.40 -1.09 -23.04
CA MET A 345 0.75 -1.75 -23.67
C MET A 345 0.32 -2.81 -24.69
N ASP A 346 -0.17 -2.36 -25.85
CA ASP A 346 -0.67 -3.24 -26.91
C ASP A 346 0.38 -4.17 -27.49
N ASP A 347 1.64 -3.72 -27.59
CA ASP A 347 2.74 -4.49 -28.19
C ASP A 347 3.15 -5.72 -27.34
N GLU A 348 2.80 -5.72 -26.07
CA GLU A 348 3.03 -6.85 -25.17
C GLU A 348 1.96 -7.95 -25.25
N LEU A 349 0.89 -7.73 -26.00
CA LEU A 349 -0.27 -8.62 -26.09
C LEU A 349 -0.46 -9.18 -27.51
N ASN A 350 -0.71 -10.48 -27.60
CA ASN A 350 -1.20 -11.08 -28.84
C ASN A 350 -2.71 -10.78 -29.06
N GLN A 351 -3.25 -11.18 -30.19
CA GLN A 351 -4.65 -10.87 -30.54
C GLN A 351 -5.67 -11.48 -29.60
N GLN A 352 -5.40 -12.66 -29.05
CA GLN A 352 -6.30 -13.30 -28.07
C GLN A 352 -6.34 -12.51 -26.74
N ASP A 353 -5.19 -12.15 -26.22
CA ASP A 353 -5.08 -11.32 -25.01
C ASP A 353 -5.73 -9.94 -25.22
N LYS A 354 -5.51 -9.30 -26.38
CA LYS A 354 -6.15 -8.03 -26.72
C LYS A 354 -7.67 -8.12 -26.69
N ASN A 355 -8.25 -9.18 -27.26
CA ASN A 355 -9.69 -9.38 -27.26
C ASN A 355 -10.27 -9.51 -25.83
N ILE A 356 -9.59 -10.25 -24.96
CA ILE A 356 -10.01 -10.44 -23.56
C ILE A 356 -9.84 -9.14 -22.78
N ARG A 357 -8.67 -8.51 -22.86
CA ARG A 357 -8.36 -7.22 -22.24
C ARG A 357 -9.38 -6.14 -22.63
N ASN A 358 -9.73 -6.05 -23.93
CA ASN A 358 -10.67 -5.04 -24.43
C ASN A 358 -12.07 -5.21 -23.83
N LYS A 359 -12.55 -6.45 -23.63
CA LYS A 359 -13.83 -6.69 -22.95
C LYS A 359 -13.78 -6.19 -21.50
N PHE A 360 -12.71 -6.51 -20.78
CA PHE A 360 -12.48 -6.05 -19.41
C PHE A 360 -12.44 -4.51 -19.34
N VAL A 361 -11.61 -3.87 -20.17
CA VAL A 361 -11.48 -2.41 -20.23
C VAL A 361 -12.81 -1.74 -20.57
N ASN A 362 -13.55 -2.24 -21.54
CA ASN A 362 -14.87 -1.69 -21.91
C ASN A 362 -15.86 -1.76 -20.74
N THR A 363 -15.85 -2.85 -19.96
CA THR A 363 -16.71 -2.97 -18.79
C THR A 363 -16.28 -2.01 -17.69
N ALA A 364 -14.98 -1.93 -17.39
CA ALA A 364 -14.41 -1.00 -16.41
C ALA A 364 -14.70 0.46 -16.78
N THR A 365 -14.51 0.83 -18.06
CA THR A 365 -14.80 2.19 -18.57
C THR A 365 -16.26 2.57 -18.35
N LYS A 366 -17.21 1.71 -18.78
CA LYS A 366 -18.64 1.96 -18.57
C LYS A 366 -19.03 2.06 -17.07
N LEU A 367 -18.40 1.26 -16.23
CA LEU A 367 -18.61 1.31 -14.78
C LEU A 367 -18.15 2.66 -14.23
N PHE A 368 -16.94 3.06 -14.58
CA PHE A 368 -16.30 4.27 -14.08
C PHE A 368 -16.95 5.56 -14.62
N GLU A 369 -17.28 5.61 -15.90
CA GLU A 369 -18.04 6.73 -16.50
C GLU A 369 -19.38 6.96 -15.79
N LYS A 370 -20.01 5.89 -15.30
CA LYS A 370 -21.31 5.97 -14.65
C LYS A 370 -21.27 6.26 -13.16
N TYR A 371 -20.22 5.78 -12.47
CA TYR A 371 -20.23 5.73 -11.01
C TYR A 371 -19.02 6.35 -10.33
N ASN A 372 -17.91 6.63 -11.04
CA ASN A 372 -16.80 7.35 -10.43
C ASN A 372 -17.18 8.82 -10.20
N VAL A 373 -16.64 9.39 -9.13
CA VAL A 373 -16.82 10.80 -8.79
C VAL A 373 -15.44 11.46 -8.68
N ASP A 374 -15.15 12.40 -9.58
CA ASP A 374 -13.89 13.17 -9.61
C ASP A 374 -12.63 12.27 -9.49
N PHE A 375 -12.64 11.13 -10.20
CA PHE A 375 -11.56 10.15 -10.15
C PHE A 375 -11.31 9.55 -11.53
N GLY A 376 -10.16 9.90 -12.13
CA GLY A 376 -9.78 9.53 -13.49
C GLY A 376 -8.51 8.67 -13.56
N ARG A 377 -8.04 8.40 -14.79
CA ARG A 377 -6.74 7.79 -15.03
C ARG A 377 -5.61 8.79 -14.76
N TYR A 378 -4.43 8.33 -14.34
CA TYR A 378 -3.22 9.15 -14.20
C TYR A 378 -2.18 8.81 -15.25
#